data_b616a5af9cf228ef51fceafc69c405de
#
_entry.id   b616a5af9cf228ef51fceafc69c405de
#
_cell.length_a   1.000
_cell.length_b   1.000
_cell.length_c   1.000
_cell.angle_alpha   90.00
_cell.angle_beta   90.00
_cell.angle_gamma   90.00
#
_symmetry.space_group_name_H-M   'P 1'
#
loop_
_entity.id
_entity.type
_entity.pdbx_description
1 polymer ?
#
loop_
_entity_poly.entity_id
_entity_poly.type
_entity_poly.pdbx_seq_one_letter_code
_entity_poly.pdbx_strand_id
1 'polypeptide(L)'
;VGRSRFDLLIELPDVEKLRELDPDFVGLSSLPVRGFIVTARSDISEYDFLSRFFAPATGVREDPVTGSAHCALAPYWAEKLGKTEMVGFQTSLRGGVVKVKYMGNRVKLFGQAITVMHGELA
;
A
#
# COMPACT_ATOMS: atom_id res chain seq x y z
N VAL A 1 11.74 6.80 -7.03
CA VAL A 1 11.54 6.86 -5.57
C VAL A 1 10.86 8.16 -5.21
N GLY A 2 9.80 8.07 -4.44
CA GLY A 2 9.06 9.21 -3.89
C GLY A 2 9.07 9.20 -2.37
N ARG A 3 8.51 10.25 -1.77
CA ARG A 3 8.36 10.36 -0.32
C ARG A 3 6.97 10.90 0.01
N SER A 4 6.25 10.19 0.88
CA SER A 4 5.07 10.72 1.55
C SER A 4 5.48 11.43 2.85
N ARG A 5 4.50 11.88 3.63
CA ARG A 5 4.77 12.50 4.94
C ARG A 5 5.57 11.59 5.88
N PHE A 6 5.35 10.28 5.80
CA PHE A 6 5.89 9.31 6.77
C PHE A 6 6.74 8.22 6.12
N ASP A 7 6.51 7.92 4.85
CA ASP A 7 7.03 6.73 4.21
C ASP A 7 7.78 7.06 2.92
N LEU A 8 8.70 6.18 2.54
CA LEU A 8 9.27 6.17 1.20
C LEU A 8 8.37 5.35 0.26
N LEU A 9 8.17 5.85 -0.95
CA LEU A 9 7.47 5.15 -2.02
C LEU A 9 8.47 4.76 -3.10
N ILE A 10 8.50 3.48 -3.43
CA ILE A 10 9.44 2.89 -4.39
C ILE A 10 8.63 2.15 -5.43
N GLU A 11 8.69 2.60 -6.69
CA GLU A 11 8.14 1.85 -7.81
C GLU A 11 9.16 0.87 -8.35
N LEU A 12 8.76 -0.37 -8.55
CA LEU A 12 9.52 -1.39 -9.24
C LEU A 12 9.04 -1.51 -10.69
N PRO A 13 9.92 -1.92 -11.61
CA PRO A 13 9.60 -1.98 -13.04
C PRO A 13 8.56 -3.06 -13.38
N ASP A 14 8.47 -4.11 -12.55
CA ASP A 14 7.57 -5.23 -12.78
C ASP A 14 7.07 -5.85 -11.46
N VAL A 15 5.95 -6.57 -11.56
CA VAL A 15 5.30 -7.18 -10.40
C VAL A 15 6.00 -8.44 -9.90
N GLU A 16 6.76 -9.13 -10.72
CA GLU A 16 7.52 -10.31 -10.29
C GLU A 16 8.54 -9.91 -9.23
N LYS A 17 9.28 -8.82 -9.48
CA LYS A 17 10.22 -8.26 -8.49
C LYS A 17 9.51 -7.82 -7.22
N LEU A 18 8.29 -7.30 -7.32
CA LEU A 18 7.51 -6.93 -6.14
C LEU A 18 7.10 -8.16 -5.33
N ARG A 19 6.67 -9.23 -6.00
CA ARG A 19 6.25 -10.48 -5.33
C ARG A 19 7.43 -11.20 -4.67
N GLU A 20 8.58 -11.25 -5.36
CA GLU A 20 9.79 -11.94 -4.91
C GLU A 20 10.62 -11.13 -3.91
N LEU A 21 10.26 -9.87 -3.67
CA LEU A 21 11.04 -8.98 -2.81
C LEU A 21 11.16 -9.54 -1.39
N ASP A 22 12.39 -9.79 -0.97
CA ASP A 22 12.77 -10.19 0.39
C ASP A 22 13.64 -9.09 1.01
N PRO A 23 13.05 -8.15 1.79
CA PRO A 23 13.77 -7.00 2.29
C PRO A 23 14.78 -7.34 3.40
N ASP A 24 15.90 -6.65 3.41
CA ASP A 24 16.78 -6.60 4.60
C ASP A 24 16.11 -5.74 5.70
N PHE A 25 15.31 -6.37 6.54
CA PHE A 25 14.57 -5.70 7.61
C PHE A 25 15.48 -5.01 8.64
N VAL A 26 16.68 -5.53 8.86
CA VAL A 26 17.66 -4.92 9.78
C VAL A 26 18.17 -3.61 9.19
N GLY A 27 18.60 -3.64 7.94
CA GLY A 27 19.04 -2.45 7.22
C GLY A 27 17.92 -1.42 7.10
N LEU A 28 16.70 -1.83 6.74
CA LEU A 28 15.54 -0.94 6.62
C LEU A 28 15.16 -0.29 7.97
N SER A 29 15.27 -1.00 9.08
CA SER A 29 14.91 -0.45 10.40
C SER A 29 15.82 0.68 10.87
N SER A 30 17.02 0.80 10.30
CA SER A 30 17.98 1.87 10.60
C SER A 30 17.67 3.20 9.89
N LEU A 31 16.77 3.19 8.89
CA LEU A 31 16.44 4.38 8.13
C LEU A 31 15.40 5.24 8.84
N PRO A 32 15.51 6.59 8.78
CA PRO A 32 14.66 7.50 9.53
C PRO A 32 13.32 7.73 8.83
N VAL A 33 12.59 6.65 8.56
CA VAL A 33 11.25 6.66 7.98
C VAL A 33 10.36 5.65 8.70
N ARG A 34 9.05 5.90 8.71
CA ARG A 34 8.09 4.97 9.32
C ARG A 34 8.02 3.66 8.56
N GLY A 35 7.96 3.72 7.22
CA GLY A 35 7.81 2.54 6.40
C GLY A 35 8.17 2.75 4.94
N PHE A 36 8.05 1.66 4.20
CA PHE A 36 8.41 1.57 2.79
C PHE A 36 7.20 1.03 2.02
N ILE A 37 6.66 1.87 1.15
CA ILE A 37 5.62 1.51 0.18
C ILE A 37 6.33 1.05 -1.08
N VAL A 38 6.29 -0.23 -1.39
CA VAL A 38 6.84 -0.73 -2.65
C VAL A 38 5.68 -1.08 -3.57
N THR A 39 5.73 -0.63 -4.81
CA THR A 39 4.61 -0.77 -5.74
C THR A 39 5.06 -1.05 -7.16
N ALA A 40 4.19 -1.66 -7.94
CA ALA A 40 4.36 -1.89 -9.37
C ALA A 40 3.01 -1.78 -10.08
N ARG A 41 3.03 -1.48 -11.39
CA ARG A 41 1.82 -1.55 -12.20
C ARG A 41 1.32 -3.00 -12.24
N SER A 42 0.00 -3.19 -12.11
CA SER A 42 -0.58 -4.54 -12.10
C SER A 42 -0.43 -5.25 -13.45
N ASP A 43 -0.19 -6.55 -13.39
CA ASP A 43 -0.28 -7.50 -14.50
C ASP A 43 -1.63 -8.22 -14.53
N ILE A 44 -2.50 -7.95 -13.55
CA ILE A 44 -3.82 -8.55 -13.38
C ILE A 44 -4.87 -7.51 -13.74
N SER A 45 -5.81 -7.86 -14.64
CA SER A 45 -6.80 -6.92 -15.19
C SER A 45 -7.75 -6.32 -14.15
N GLU A 46 -8.00 -7.04 -13.04
CA GLU A 46 -8.87 -6.60 -11.95
C GLU A 46 -8.26 -5.50 -11.09
N TYR A 47 -6.94 -5.31 -11.14
CA TYR A 47 -6.22 -4.33 -10.33
C TYR A 47 -5.44 -3.37 -11.20
N ASP A 48 -5.34 -2.12 -10.78
CA ASP A 48 -4.58 -1.08 -11.45
C ASP A 48 -3.10 -1.11 -11.03
N PHE A 49 -2.85 -1.37 -9.75
CA PHE A 49 -1.51 -1.49 -9.18
C PHE A 49 -1.46 -2.51 -8.06
N LEU A 50 -0.27 -3.05 -7.83
CA LEU A 50 0.05 -3.88 -6.68
C LEU A 50 0.99 -3.13 -5.74
N SER A 51 0.93 -3.47 -4.45
CA SER A 51 1.82 -2.89 -3.45
C SER A 51 2.17 -3.86 -2.34
N ARG A 52 3.27 -3.58 -1.65
CA ARG A 52 3.64 -4.17 -0.34
C ARG A 52 4.07 -3.03 0.59
N PHE A 53 3.87 -3.22 1.88
CA PHE A 53 4.24 -2.23 2.88
C PHE A 53 5.05 -2.86 4.00
N PHE A 54 6.25 -2.30 4.21
CA PHE A 54 7.20 -2.75 5.21
C PHE A 54 7.46 -1.65 6.22
N ALA A 55 7.36 -1.94 7.51
CA ALA A 55 7.56 -0.97 8.58
C ALA A 55 8.36 -1.56 9.76
N PRO A 56 9.58 -2.10 9.52
CA PRO A 56 10.33 -2.81 10.54
C PRO A 56 10.71 -1.92 11.73
N ALA A 57 10.94 -0.62 11.53
CA ALA A 57 11.23 0.33 12.60
C ALA A 57 10.07 0.48 13.61
N THR A 58 8.85 0.13 13.24
CA THR A 58 7.66 0.14 14.13
C THR A 58 7.35 -1.24 14.73
N GLY A 59 8.19 -2.26 14.48
CA GLY A 59 7.97 -3.63 14.93
C GLY A 59 7.10 -4.47 13.98
N VAL A 60 6.65 -3.92 12.86
CA VAL A 60 5.85 -4.62 11.84
C VAL A 60 6.72 -4.86 10.61
N ARG A 61 7.14 -6.10 10.38
CA ARG A 61 7.94 -6.43 9.20
C ARG A 61 7.18 -6.12 7.92
N GLU A 62 6.00 -6.69 7.75
CA GLU A 62 5.11 -6.42 6.63
C GLU A 62 3.67 -6.30 7.12
N ASP A 63 2.99 -5.21 6.74
CA ASP A 63 1.58 -5.01 7.07
C ASP A 63 0.69 -5.63 5.99
N PRO A 64 -0.34 -6.41 6.36
CA PRO A 64 -1.20 -7.08 5.39
C PRO A 64 -1.95 -6.16 4.45
N VAL A 65 -2.56 -5.09 4.96
CA VAL A 65 -3.29 -4.06 4.20
C VAL A 65 -3.15 -2.71 4.90
N THR A 66 -2.62 -1.72 4.18
CA THR A 66 -2.22 -0.44 4.77
C THR A 66 -3.00 0.72 4.15
N GLY A 67 -3.97 1.25 4.87
CA GLY A 67 -4.79 2.37 4.41
C GLY A 67 -3.95 3.63 4.11
N SER A 68 -3.03 3.99 5.01
CA SER A 68 -2.19 5.19 4.83
C SER A 68 -1.26 5.08 3.61
N ALA A 69 -0.78 3.89 3.27
CA ALA A 69 0.00 3.67 2.05
C ALA A 69 -0.85 3.97 0.79
N HIS A 70 -2.13 3.58 0.81
CA HIS A 70 -3.04 3.84 -0.30
C HIS A 70 -3.38 5.33 -0.47
N CYS A 71 -3.27 6.13 0.60
CA CYS A 71 -3.37 7.59 0.49
C CYS A 71 -2.20 8.20 -0.29
N ALA A 72 -1.01 7.57 -0.29
CA ALA A 72 0.12 7.97 -1.10
C ALA A 72 0.10 7.35 -2.51
N LEU A 73 -0.34 6.09 -2.61
CA LEU A 73 -0.42 5.37 -3.88
C LEU A 73 -1.48 5.96 -4.82
N ALA A 74 -2.60 6.44 -4.28
CA ALA A 74 -3.69 6.97 -5.11
C ALA A 74 -3.28 8.18 -5.96
N PRO A 75 -2.69 9.27 -5.42
CA PRO A 75 -2.22 10.38 -6.26
C PRO A 75 -1.10 9.94 -7.21
N TYR A 76 -0.18 9.09 -6.74
CA TYR A 76 0.94 8.61 -7.54
C TYR A 76 0.46 7.86 -8.80
N TRP A 77 -0.42 6.88 -8.63
CA TRP A 77 -0.94 6.10 -9.75
C TRP A 77 -1.99 6.86 -10.58
N ALA A 78 -2.74 7.80 -9.97
CA ALA A 78 -3.67 8.66 -10.71
C ALA A 78 -2.96 9.47 -11.79
N GLU A 79 -1.82 10.05 -11.47
CA GLU A 79 -0.99 10.78 -12.42
C GLU A 79 -0.47 9.87 -13.54
N LYS A 80 0.06 8.69 -13.20
CA LYS A 80 0.64 7.76 -14.15
C LYS A 80 -0.36 7.08 -15.08
N LEU A 81 -1.55 6.76 -14.57
CA LEU A 81 -2.56 6.02 -15.30
C LEU A 81 -3.63 6.93 -15.92
N GLY A 82 -3.66 8.22 -15.57
CA GLY A 82 -4.69 9.15 -16.03
C GLY A 82 -6.08 8.80 -15.51
N LYS A 83 -6.19 8.21 -14.31
CA LYS A 83 -7.44 7.78 -13.69
C LYS A 83 -7.54 8.33 -12.27
N THR A 84 -8.75 8.62 -11.82
CA THR A 84 -9.00 9.03 -10.42
C THR A 84 -9.57 7.91 -9.56
N GLU A 85 -10.22 6.93 -10.16
CA GLU A 85 -10.75 5.75 -9.47
C GLU A 85 -9.94 4.52 -9.87
N MET A 86 -9.39 3.83 -8.88
CA MET A 86 -8.49 2.70 -9.10
C MET A 86 -8.72 1.62 -8.06
N VAL A 87 -8.28 0.42 -8.40
CA VAL A 87 -8.29 -0.73 -7.51
C VAL A 87 -6.85 -1.15 -7.26
N GLY A 88 -6.37 -1.01 -6.02
CA GLY A 88 -5.09 -1.54 -5.57
C GLY A 88 -5.24 -2.90 -4.92
N PHE A 89 -4.25 -3.74 -5.10
CA PHE A 89 -4.10 -4.98 -4.34
C PHE A 89 -2.78 -4.96 -3.57
N GLN A 90 -2.87 -5.06 -2.24
CA GLN A 90 -1.68 -5.22 -1.41
C GLN A 90 -1.32 -6.70 -1.35
N THR A 91 -0.23 -7.06 -2.04
CA THR A 91 0.19 -8.46 -2.25
C THR A 91 1.08 -8.98 -1.11
N SER A 92 0.60 -8.82 0.13
CA SER A 92 1.15 -9.48 1.31
C SER A 92 0.74 -10.95 1.36
N LEU A 93 1.24 -11.70 2.35
CA LEU A 93 0.86 -13.11 2.54
C LEU A 93 -0.67 -13.31 2.63
N ARG A 94 -1.37 -12.43 3.37
CA ARG A 94 -2.84 -12.46 3.45
C ARG A 94 -3.50 -11.84 2.22
N GLY A 95 -2.91 -10.79 1.70
CA GLY A 95 -3.47 -9.98 0.63
C GLY A 95 -4.66 -9.11 1.07
N GLY A 96 -4.97 -8.12 0.24
CA GLY A 96 -6.16 -7.30 0.43
C GLY A 96 -6.38 -6.30 -0.68
N VAL A 97 -7.65 -6.08 -1.00
CA VAL A 97 -8.10 -5.15 -2.03
C VAL A 97 -8.48 -3.83 -1.40
N VAL A 98 -7.97 -2.74 -1.93
CA VAL A 98 -8.37 -1.38 -1.53
C VAL A 98 -8.77 -0.62 -2.79
N LYS A 99 -10.03 -0.23 -2.88
CA LYS A 99 -10.47 0.71 -3.92
C LYS A 99 -10.16 2.12 -3.45
N VAL A 100 -9.62 2.94 -4.35
CA VAL A 100 -9.24 4.32 -4.05
C VAL A 100 -9.90 5.28 -5.03
N LYS A 101 -10.26 6.46 -4.51
CA LYS A 101 -10.70 7.59 -5.34
C LYS A 101 -9.89 8.82 -4.96
N TYR A 102 -9.08 9.29 -5.91
CA TYR A 102 -8.28 10.50 -5.76
C TYR A 102 -9.13 11.74 -6.12
N MET A 103 -9.18 12.69 -5.21
CA MET A 103 -10.01 13.89 -5.32
C MET A 103 -9.17 15.18 -5.17
N GLY A 104 -7.93 15.18 -5.65
CA GLY A 104 -7.01 16.32 -5.55
C GLY A 104 -6.40 16.47 -4.16
N ASN A 105 -7.12 17.03 -3.20
CA ASN A 105 -6.66 17.22 -1.83
C ASN A 105 -7.06 16.09 -0.86
N ARG A 106 -7.84 15.12 -1.32
CA ARG A 106 -8.34 14.01 -0.50
C ARG A 106 -8.25 12.70 -1.29
N VAL A 107 -8.15 11.60 -0.55
CA VAL A 107 -8.30 10.24 -1.06
C VAL A 107 -9.40 9.56 -0.28
N LYS A 108 -10.38 8.98 -0.99
CA LYS A 108 -11.35 8.05 -0.39
C LYS A 108 -10.84 6.64 -0.55
N LEU A 109 -10.88 5.88 0.54
CA LEU A 109 -10.55 4.47 0.58
C LEU A 109 -11.81 3.66 0.80
N PHE A 110 -11.95 2.55 0.07
CA PHE A 110 -13.09 1.65 0.20
C PHE A 110 -12.56 0.24 0.42
N GLY A 111 -13.12 -0.44 1.40
CA GLY A 111 -12.83 -1.82 1.74
C GLY A 111 -14.11 -2.55 2.15
N GLN A 112 -13.96 -3.82 2.50
CA GLN A 112 -15.05 -4.65 2.99
C GLN A 112 -14.75 -5.08 4.42
N ALA A 113 -15.78 -5.15 5.25
CA ALA A 113 -15.70 -5.65 6.61
C ALA A 113 -16.93 -6.48 6.94
N ILE A 114 -16.76 -7.47 7.81
CA ILE A 114 -17.85 -8.28 8.35
C ILE A 114 -17.89 -8.04 9.85
N THR A 115 -19.09 -7.72 10.39
CA THR A 115 -19.29 -7.60 11.83
C THR A 115 -19.23 -8.99 12.45
N VAL A 116 -18.28 -9.20 13.34
CA VAL A 116 -18.08 -10.49 14.04
C VAL A 116 -18.58 -10.48 15.49
N MET A 117 -18.80 -9.30 16.07
CA MET A 117 -19.27 -9.15 17.45
C MET A 117 -19.88 -7.77 17.65
N HIS A 118 -20.93 -7.71 18.45
CA HIS A 118 -21.47 -6.51 19.07
C HIS A 118 -21.23 -6.55 20.58
N GLY A 119 -20.84 -5.44 21.18
CA GLY A 119 -20.60 -5.33 22.62
C GLY A 119 -20.83 -3.91 23.11
N GLU A 120 -21.09 -3.77 24.41
CA GLU A 120 -21.22 -2.50 25.12
C GLU A 120 -20.10 -2.38 26.15
N LEU A 121 -19.55 -1.17 26.28
CA LEU A 121 -18.60 -0.85 27.33
C LEU A 121 -19.39 -0.55 28.62
N ALA A 122 -19.01 -1.20 29.70
CA ALA A 122 -19.61 -0.97 31.03
C ALA A 122 -19.10 0.34 31.63
#